data_1973af61642a186dd83b04488b5dc2eb
#
_entry.id   1973af61642a186dd83b04488b5dc2eb
#
_cell.length_a   1.000
_cell.length_b   1.000
_cell.length_c   1.000
_cell.angle_alpha   90.00
_cell.angle_beta   90.00
_cell.angle_gamma   90.00
#
_symmetry.space_group_name_H-M   'P 1'
#
loop_
_entity.id
_entity.type
_entity.pdbx_description
1 polymer ?
#
loop_
_entity_poly.entity_id
_entity_poly.type
_entity_poly.pdbx_seq_one_letter_code
_entity_poly.pdbx_strand_id
1 'polypeptide(L)'
;MITLRNTLLRGAGAAVLALPLAAAAQMTPGMYEYTIKISMPGGPGNMPPQTSQRCLGAKDLEGTKAYQMPQGPGSDCQVKDLKESGGKFSYTMACTKPQKLDGNVQGSMTPTSMNMDMTMTMEGMPGPMTQSITAKRTGDCKPS
;
A
#
# COMPACT_ATOMS: atom_id res chain seq x y z
N MET A 1 -46.88 -0.25 63.15
CA MET A 1 -47.14 -0.76 61.78
C MET A 1 -46.30 0.06 60.77
N ILE A 2 -45.19 -0.47 60.36
CA ILE A 2 -44.23 0.23 59.47
C ILE A 2 -44.18 -0.60 58.18
N THR A 3 -44.66 -0.04 57.08
CA THR A 3 -44.73 -0.67 55.79
C THR A 3 -43.46 -0.37 55.01
N LEU A 4 -42.59 -1.34 54.83
CA LEU A 4 -41.42 -1.23 53.93
C LEU A 4 -41.88 -1.35 52.46
N ARG A 5 -41.67 -0.29 51.70
CA ARG A 5 -41.78 -0.28 50.25
C ARG A 5 -40.43 -0.66 49.62
N ASN A 6 -40.36 -1.86 49.06
CA ASN A 6 -39.24 -2.29 48.23
C ASN A 6 -39.27 -1.58 46.90
N THR A 7 -38.29 -0.72 46.66
CA THR A 7 -38.04 -0.09 45.34
C THR A 7 -37.05 -0.96 44.59
N LEU A 8 -37.55 -1.72 43.61
CA LEU A 8 -36.71 -2.44 42.64
C LEU A 8 -36.06 -1.47 41.67
N LEU A 9 -34.76 -1.22 41.81
CA LEU A 9 -33.94 -0.56 40.80
C LEU A 9 -33.71 -1.56 39.65
N ARG A 10 -34.35 -1.33 38.52
CA ARG A 10 -34.02 -1.96 37.24
C ARG A 10 -32.78 -1.31 36.69
N GLY A 11 -31.63 -1.98 36.80
CA GLY A 11 -30.40 -1.62 36.14
C GLY A 11 -30.51 -1.92 34.63
N ALA A 12 -30.62 -0.88 33.83
CA ALA A 12 -30.48 -0.99 32.37
C ALA A 12 -28.97 -1.12 32.03
N GLY A 13 -28.51 -2.33 31.79
CA GLY A 13 -27.17 -2.60 31.31
C GLY A 13 -27.02 -2.09 29.85
N ALA A 14 -26.32 -1.01 29.64
CA ALA A 14 -25.92 -0.57 28.33
C ALA A 14 -24.81 -1.49 27.82
N ALA A 15 -25.14 -2.39 26.89
CA ALA A 15 -24.17 -3.19 26.15
C ALA A 15 -23.41 -2.25 25.19
N VAL A 16 -22.18 -1.89 25.55
CA VAL A 16 -21.26 -1.19 24.67
C VAL A 16 -20.80 -2.19 23.61
N LEU A 17 -21.37 -2.10 22.42
CA LEU A 17 -20.88 -2.80 21.23
C LEU A 17 -19.52 -2.18 20.85
N ALA A 18 -18.44 -2.82 21.27
CA ALA A 18 -17.09 -2.52 20.79
C ALA A 18 -17.01 -2.98 19.32
N LEU A 19 -17.21 -2.04 18.39
CA LEU A 19 -16.90 -2.25 16.98
C LEU A 19 -15.39 -2.46 16.85
N PRO A 20 -14.93 -3.58 16.25
CA PRO A 20 -13.50 -3.71 15.95
C PRO A 20 -13.15 -2.61 14.95
N LEU A 21 -12.29 -1.66 15.35
CA LEU A 21 -11.60 -0.82 14.39
C LEU A 21 -10.75 -1.79 13.54
N ALA A 22 -11.15 -1.99 12.29
CA ALA A 22 -10.30 -2.61 11.30
C ALA A 22 -9.08 -1.69 11.13
N ALA A 23 -7.99 -2.01 11.83
CA ALA A 23 -6.72 -1.36 11.63
C ALA A 23 -6.35 -1.58 10.16
N ALA A 24 -6.27 -0.50 9.38
CA ALA A 24 -5.72 -0.55 8.04
C ALA A 24 -4.37 -1.24 8.12
N ALA A 25 -4.14 -2.24 7.27
CA ALA A 25 -2.89 -2.97 7.26
C ALA A 25 -1.79 -2.02 6.75
N GLN A 26 -1.07 -1.39 7.67
CA GLN A 26 0.05 -0.51 7.36
C GLN A 26 1.36 -1.29 7.50
N MET A 27 2.28 -1.05 6.57
CA MET A 27 3.64 -1.58 6.67
C MET A 27 4.36 -1.00 7.88
N THR A 28 5.20 -1.78 8.53
CA THR A 28 6.05 -1.31 9.63
C THR A 28 7.38 -0.79 9.11
N PRO A 29 7.95 0.27 9.69
CA PRO A 29 9.28 0.75 9.33
C PRO A 29 10.34 -0.36 9.42
N GLY A 30 11.33 -0.33 8.55
CA GLY A 30 12.39 -1.33 8.52
C GLY A 30 13.11 -1.45 7.18
N MET A 31 14.02 -2.39 7.11
CA MET A 31 14.70 -2.77 5.88
C MET A 31 13.80 -3.69 5.06
N TYR A 32 13.59 -3.34 3.80
CA TYR A 32 12.80 -4.12 2.85
C TYR A 32 13.64 -4.56 1.66
N GLU A 33 13.46 -5.80 1.28
CA GLU A 33 13.95 -6.33 0.02
C GLU A 33 12.83 -6.25 -1.02
N TYR A 34 13.12 -5.57 -2.13
CA TYR A 34 12.24 -5.41 -3.27
C TYR A 34 12.66 -6.34 -4.39
N THR A 35 11.73 -7.06 -4.97
CA THR A 35 11.91 -7.81 -6.21
C THR A 35 10.98 -7.23 -7.27
N ILE A 36 11.55 -6.79 -8.37
CA ILE A 36 10.84 -6.14 -9.48
C ILE A 36 10.94 -7.05 -10.71
N LYS A 37 9.80 -7.36 -11.31
CA LYS A 37 9.69 -8.07 -12.59
C LYS A 37 9.01 -7.16 -13.59
N ILE A 38 9.59 -6.99 -14.77
CA ILE A 38 9.05 -6.15 -15.84
C ILE A 38 8.83 -7.02 -17.07
N SER A 39 7.66 -6.87 -17.69
CA SER A 39 7.31 -7.49 -18.97
C SER A 39 6.86 -6.42 -19.94
N MET A 40 7.48 -6.40 -21.12
CA MET A 40 7.17 -5.48 -22.21
C MET A 40 6.72 -6.25 -23.45
N PRO A 41 5.53 -6.00 -23.99
CA PRO A 41 5.11 -6.61 -25.24
C PRO A 41 5.96 -6.09 -26.40
N GLY A 42 6.47 -7.00 -27.23
CA GLY A 42 7.34 -6.65 -28.37
C GLY A 42 8.79 -6.34 -28.03
N GLY A 43 9.18 -6.43 -26.76
CA GLY A 43 10.57 -6.31 -26.29
C GLY A 43 11.31 -7.66 -26.30
N PRO A 44 12.57 -7.69 -25.82
CA PRO A 44 13.42 -8.89 -25.76
C PRO A 44 12.93 -9.98 -24.78
N GLY A 45 11.65 -9.99 -24.44
CA GLY A 45 11.05 -10.91 -23.49
C GLY A 45 11.05 -10.39 -22.05
N ASN A 46 10.78 -11.30 -21.12
CA ASN A 46 10.78 -10.97 -19.69
C ASN A 46 12.21 -10.63 -19.23
N MET A 47 12.39 -9.43 -18.70
CA MET A 47 13.64 -9.08 -18.05
C MET A 47 13.86 -9.93 -16.78
N PRO A 48 15.09 -10.31 -16.47
CA PRO A 48 15.36 -11.02 -15.23
C PRO A 48 14.92 -10.18 -14.03
N PRO A 49 14.38 -10.82 -12.98
CA PRO A 49 13.98 -10.11 -11.77
C PRO A 49 15.13 -9.29 -11.18
N GLN A 50 14.86 -8.06 -10.83
CA GLN A 50 15.82 -7.18 -10.17
C GLN A 50 15.49 -7.12 -8.68
N THR A 51 16.50 -7.31 -7.85
CA THR A 51 16.38 -7.26 -6.40
C THR A 51 17.17 -6.08 -5.84
N SER A 52 16.58 -5.34 -4.94
CA SER A 52 17.22 -4.23 -4.24
C SER A 52 16.75 -4.16 -2.79
N GLN A 53 17.53 -3.52 -1.94
CA GLN A 53 17.20 -3.31 -0.53
C GLN A 53 17.04 -1.82 -0.25
N ARG A 54 16.05 -1.49 0.56
CA ARG A 54 15.79 -0.12 0.97
C ARG A 54 15.29 -0.07 2.42
N CYS A 55 15.80 0.92 3.16
CA CYS A 55 15.25 1.27 4.46
C CYS A 55 14.01 2.17 4.26
N LEU A 56 12.88 1.77 4.82
CA LEU A 56 11.67 2.57 4.91
C LEU A 56 11.52 3.09 6.32
N GLY A 57 11.58 4.40 6.47
CA GLY A 57 11.27 5.09 7.72
C GLY A 57 9.76 5.32 7.87
N ALA A 58 9.33 5.78 9.04
CA ALA A 58 7.92 6.11 9.28
C ALA A 58 7.38 7.15 8.29
N LYS A 59 8.19 8.14 7.92
CA LYS A 59 7.81 9.20 6.94
C LYS A 59 7.57 8.67 5.52
N ASP A 60 8.22 7.58 5.14
CA ASP A 60 8.04 6.94 3.84
C ASP A 60 6.73 6.16 3.75
N LEU A 61 6.13 5.84 4.89
CA LEU A 61 4.92 5.06 5.03
C LEU A 61 3.68 5.92 5.34
N GLU A 62 3.82 7.24 5.40
CA GLU A 62 2.73 8.16 5.69
C GLU A 62 1.82 8.40 4.48
N GLY A 63 0.51 8.28 4.69
CA GLY A 63 -0.51 8.60 3.69
C GLY A 63 -0.32 7.83 2.39
N THR A 64 -0.43 8.51 1.26
CA THR A 64 -0.29 7.90 -0.08
C THR A 64 1.13 7.45 -0.42
N LYS A 65 2.14 7.89 0.33
CA LYS A 65 3.55 7.51 0.10
C LYS A 65 3.78 6.00 0.29
N ALA A 66 3.04 5.38 1.21
CA ALA A 66 3.11 3.93 1.45
C ALA A 66 2.79 3.11 0.19
N TYR A 67 2.00 3.66 -0.74
CA TYR A 67 1.58 3.01 -1.97
C TYR A 67 2.39 3.44 -3.19
N GLN A 68 3.25 4.44 -3.05
CA GLN A 68 4.04 4.97 -4.15
C GLN A 68 5.40 4.28 -4.20
N MET A 69 5.80 3.92 -5.42
CA MET A 69 7.19 3.61 -5.64
C MET A 69 8.06 4.86 -5.42
N PRO A 70 9.31 4.65 -4.97
CA PRO A 70 10.28 5.73 -4.94
C PRO A 70 10.40 6.34 -6.33
N GLN A 71 9.98 7.58 -6.45
CA GLN A 71 10.13 8.31 -7.70
C GLN A 71 11.57 8.81 -7.82
N GLY A 72 12.12 8.69 -9.02
CA GLY A 72 13.42 9.26 -9.33
C GLY A 72 13.38 10.80 -9.28
N PRO A 73 14.54 11.46 -9.13
CA PRO A 73 14.60 12.92 -9.16
C PRO A 73 14.05 13.44 -10.49
N GLY A 74 13.18 14.45 -10.42
CA GLY A 74 12.53 15.06 -11.59
C GLY A 74 11.27 14.36 -12.08
N SER A 75 10.83 13.29 -11.44
CA SER A 75 9.53 12.65 -11.73
C SER A 75 8.38 13.49 -11.16
N ASP A 76 7.32 13.63 -11.94
CA ASP A 76 6.07 14.28 -11.53
C ASP A 76 4.92 13.30 -11.79
N CYS A 77 4.60 12.51 -10.78
CA CYS A 77 3.54 11.50 -10.83
C CYS A 77 2.50 11.77 -9.76
N GLN A 78 1.24 11.63 -10.12
CA GLN A 78 0.09 11.80 -9.24
C GLN A 78 -0.64 10.47 -9.06
N VAL A 79 -1.00 10.16 -7.82
CA VAL A 79 -1.90 9.08 -7.46
C VAL A 79 -3.32 9.62 -7.46
N LYS A 80 -4.24 8.93 -8.14
CA LYS A 80 -5.67 9.25 -8.22
C LYS A 80 -6.50 8.01 -7.86
N ASP A 81 -7.71 8.25 -7.41
CA ASP A 81 -8.72 7.21 -7.17
C ASP A 81 -8.23 6.06 -6.26
N LEU A 82 -7.42 6.40 -5.24
CA LEU A 82 -6.95 5.43 -4.27
C LEU A 82 -8.12 4.82 -3.51
N LYS A 83 -8.23 3.51 -3.59
CA LYS A 83 -9.16 2.69 -2.83
C LYS A 83 -8.37 1.72 -1.97
N GLU A 84 -8.74 1.62 -0.71
CA GLU A 84 -8.12 0.71 0.25
C GLU A 84 -9.18 -0.02 1.04
N SER A 85 -9.03 -1.32 1.22
CA SER A 85 -9.89 -2.15 2.05
C SER A 85 -9.19 -3.44 2.45
N GLY A 86 -9.09 -3.71 3.76
CA GLY A 86 -8.57 -4.98 4.28
C GLY A 86 -7.15 -5.31 3.83
N GLY A 87 -6.28 -4.32 3.72
CA GLY A 87 -4.91 -4.47 3.24
C GLY A 87 -4.76 -4.63 1.73
N LYS A 88 -5.86 -4.57 0.97
CA LYS A 88 -5.83 -4.46 -0.49
C LYS A 88 -5.96 -3.02 -0.91
N PHE A 89 -5.29 -2.65 -1.98
CA PHE A 89 -5.37 -1.29 -2.53
C PHE A 89 -5.38 -1.30 -4.05
N SER A 90 -5.95 -0.25 -4.62
CA SER A 90 -5.88 0.03 -6.05
C SER A 90 -5.89 1.53 -6.28
N TYR A 91 -5.20 2.00 -7.31
CA TYR A 91 -5.21 3.41 -7.72
C TYR A 91 -4.79 3.56 -9.18
N THR A 92 -5.04 4.73 -9.74
CA THR A 92 -4.47 5.15 -11.01
C THR A 92 -3.30 6.09 -10.78
N MET A 93 -2.27 5.98 -11.62
CA MET A 93 -1.10 6.82 -11.59
C MET A 93 -0.96 7.55 -12.93
N ALA A 94 -0.73 8.84 -12.87
CA ALA A 94 -0.45 9.66 -14.05
C ALA A 94 0.84 10.44 -13.83
N CYS A 95 1.82 10.24 -14.71
CA CYS A 95 3.08 10.96 -14.70
C CYS A 95 3.16 11.88 -15.91
N THR A 96 3.70 13.09 -15.72
CA THR A 96 3.93 14.07 -16.78
C THR A 96 5.41 14.22 -17.11
N LYS A 97 6.29 13.85 -16.20
CA LYS A 97 7.75 13.93 -16.33
C LYS A 97 8.43 12.67 -15.81
N PRO A 98 9.55 12.26 -16.38
CA PRO A 98 10.22 12.77 -17.58
C PRO A 98 9.48 12.42 -18.87
N GLN A 99 8.51 11.52 -18.81
CA GLN A 99 7.72 11.02 -19.93
C GLN A 99 6.27 10.85 -19.49
N LYS A 100 5.33 11.08 -20.40
CA LYS A 100 3.92 10.87 -20.12
C LYS A 100 3.64 9.37 -19.97
N LEU A 101 3.10 9.01 -18.82
CA LEU A 101 2.79 7.64 -18.43
C LEU A 101 1.48 7.62 -17.66
N ASP A 102 0.59 6.73 -18.06
CA ASP A 102 -0.63 6.43 -17.31
C ASP A 102 -0.59 4.96 -16.86
N GLY A 103 -0.99 4.69 -15.64
CA GLY A 103 -0.93 3.35 -15.08
C GLY A 103 -2.09 3.03 -14.15
N ASN A 104 -2.44 1.75 -14.13
CA ASN A 104 -3.34 1.17 -13.14
C ASN A 104 -2.50 0.32 -12.19
N VAL A 105 -2.71 0.51 -10.92
CA VAL A 105 -1.98 -0.17 -9.86
C VAL A 105 -2.97 -0.88 -8.96
N GLN A 106 -2.65 -2.12 -8.62
CA GLN A 106 -3.39 -2.90 -7.62
C GLN A 106 -2.42 -3.70 -6.77
N GLY A 107 -2.78 -3.94 -5.53
CA GLY A 107 -1.89 -4.68 -4.66
C GLY A 107 -2.49 -5.03 -3.32
N SER A 108 -1.64 -5.61 -2.50
CA SER A 108 -1.96 -5.93 -1.12
C SER A 108 -0.75 -5.67 -0.24
N MET A 109 -1.01 -5.29 1.01
CA MET A 109 0.05 -5.10 2.00
C MET A 109 -0.33 -5.73 3.33
N THR A 110 0.69 -6.10 4.06
CA THR A 110 0.67 -6.55 5.44
C THR A 110 1.68 -5.71 6.23
N PRO A 111 1.77 -5.84 7.54
CA PRO A 111 2.81 -5.15 8.30
C PRO A 111 4.25 -5.42 7.84
N THR A 112 4.50 -6.55 7.17
CA THR A 112 5.87 -6.98 6.80
C THR A 112 6.07 -7.27 5.32
N SER A 113 5.05 -7.10 4.48
CA SER A 113 5.14 -7.38 3.06
C SER A 113 4.19 -6.53 2.22
N MET A 114 4.55 -6.34 0.96
CA MET A 114 3.70 -5.72 -0.06
C MET A 114 3.86 -6.48 -1.38
N ASN A 115 2.74 -6.68 -2.06
CA ASN A 115 2.69 -7.14 -3.45
C ASN A 115 1.94 -6.11 -4.25
N MET A 116 2.48 -5.71 -5.39
CA MET A 116 1.90 -4.69 -6.25
C MET A 116 2.08 -5.08 -7.71
N ASP A 117 0.99 -5.03 -8.46
CA ASP A 117 0.98 -5.22 -9.90
C ASP A 117 0.56 -3.92 -10.57
N MET A 118 1.31 -3.52 -11.59
CA MET A 118 1.07 -2.31 -12.37
C MET A 118 0.97 -2.65 -13.84
N THR A 119 0.01 -2.01 -14.50
CA THR A 119 -0.09 -1.98 -15.96
C THR A 119 0.04 -0.54 -16.39
N MET A 120 1.04 -0.24 -17.18
CA MET A 120 1.40 1.14 -17.58
C MET A 120 1.38 1.28 -19.08
N THR A 121 0.86 2.40 -19.56
CA THR A 121 0.92 2.82 -20.95
C THR A 121 1.80 4.05 -21.06
N MET A 122 2.81 3.99 -21.92
CA MET A 122 3.71 5.11 -22.19
C MET A 122 3.53 5.60 -23.62
N GLU A 123 3.63 6.92 -23.80
CA GLU A 123 3.59 7.51 -25.13
C GLU A 123 4.78 7.01 -25.96
N GLY A 124 4.49 6.56 -27.20
CA GLY A 124 5.50 6.00 -28.11
C GLY A 124 5.83 4.52 -27.94
N MET A 125 5.20 3.82 -27.00
CA MET A 125 5.34 2.37 -26.83
C MET A 125 4.23 1.61 -27.58
N PRO A 126 4.55 0.47 -28.22
CA PRO A 126 3.57 -0.28 -29.02
C PRO A 126 2.49 -1.00 -28.20
N GLY A 127 2.58 -1.02 -26.89
CA GLY A 127 1.62 -1.67 -26.02
C GLY A 127 1.87 -1.43 -24.52
N PRO A 128 0.97 -1.90 -23.65
CA PRO A 128 1.11 -1.73 -22.22
C PRO A 128 2.28 -2.54 -21.67
N MET A 129 3.01 -1.94 -20.74
CA MET A 129 4.04 -2.60 -19.94
C MET A 129 3.42 -3.08 -18.63
N THR A 130 3.77 -4.27 -18.18
CA THR A 130 3.38 -4.78 -16.87
C THR A 130 4.59 -4.87 -15.95
N GLN A 131 4.37 -4.51 -14.68
CA GLN A 131 5.39 -4.59 -13.66
C GLN A 131 4.78 -5.22 -12.40
N SER A 132 5.45 -6.24 -11.88
CA SER A 132 5.14 -6.85 -10.59
C SER A 132 6.24 -6.52 -9.59
N ILE A 133 5.85 -6.06 -8.41
CA ILE A 133 6.75 -5.69 -7.32
C ILE A 133 6.35 -6.44 -6.08
N THR A 134 7.32 -7.10 -5.47
CA THR A 134 7.17 -7.65 -4.13
C THR A 134 8.15 -6.97 -3.19
N ALA A 135 7.68 -6.61 -2.00
CA ALA A 135 8.54 -6.09 -0.94
C ALA A 135 8.36 -6.96 0.30
N LYS A 136 9.47 -7.34 0.92
CA LYS A 136 9.48 -8.15 2.14
C LYS A 136 10.41 -7.51 3.17
N ARG A 137 9.90 -7.33 4.39
CA ARG A 137 10.71 -6.82 5.50
C ARG A 137 11.74 -7.86 5.89
N THR A 138 13.01 -7.46 5.94
CA THR A 138 14.15 -8.32 6.29
C THR A 138 14.74 -8.01 7.66
N GLY A 139 14.34 -6.90 8.28
CA GLY A 139 14.82 -6.49 9.60
C GLY A 139 14.64 -5.00 9.84
N ASP A 140 15.37 -4.50 10.81
CA ASP A 140 15.40 -3.07 11.10
C ASP A 140 16.40 -2.35 10.19
N CYS A 141 16.19 -1.04 9.98
CA CYS A 141 17.17 -0.23 9.27
C CYS A 141 18.48 -0.19 10.04
N LYS A 142 19.60 -0.31 9.34
CA LYS A 142 20.91 -0.11 9.96
C LYS A 142 21.03 1.35 10.40
N PRO A 143 21.57 1.64 11.61
CA PRO A 143 21.88 3.00 11.98
C PRO A 143 22.88 3.59 10.98
N SER A 144 22.59 4.80 10.52
CA SER A 144 23.48 5.61 9.66
C SER A 144 24.56 6.29 10.49
#